data_31529c9c6d07873967707b23e6ab9610
#
_entry.id   31529c9c6d07873967707b23e6ab9610
#
_cell.length_a   1.000
_cell.length_b   1.000
_cell.length_c   1.000
_cell.angle_alpha   90.00
_cell.angle_beta   90.00
_cell.angle_gamma   90.00
#
_symmetry.space_group_name_H-M   'P 1'
#
loop_
_entity.id
_entity.type
_entity.pdbx_description
1 polymer ?
#
loop_
_entity_poly.entity_id
_entity_poly.type
_entity_poly.pdbx_seq_one_letter_code
_entity_poly.pdbx_strand_id
1 'polypeptide(L)'
;MRHYEIVFMVHPDQSDQVSGMIERYSAVINDGKGKVHRLEDWGRRHLSYPINKIHKAHYVLMNIECDQGILQELKTNFRYNDAVIRSVVFG
;
A
#
# COMPACT_ATOMS: atom_id res chain seq x y z
N MET A 1 2.53 5.37 19.36
CA MET A 1 2.59 4.99 17.94
C MET A 1 3.41 3.74 17.76
N ARG A 2 3.06 2.95 16.77
CA ARG A 2 3.77 1.71 16.45
C ARG A 2 4.32 1.75 15.05
N HIS A 3 5.33 0.92 14.80
CA HIS A 3 5.91 0.72 13.48
C HIS A 3 5.19 -0.42 12.77
N TYR A 4 4.88 -0.19 11.50
CA TYR A 4 4.25 -1.19 10.64
C TYR A 4 4.96 -1.23 9.31
N GLU A 5 5.02 -2.42 8.72
CA GLU A 5 5.44 -2.60 7.34
C GLU A 5 4.22 -2.98 6.52
N ILE A 6 4.00 -2.25 5.45
CA ILE A 6 2.86 -2.46 4.55
C ILE A 6 3.38 -2.80 3.17
N VAL A 7 2.85 -3.88 2.61
CA VAL A 7 3.08 -4.21 1.20
C VAL A 7 1.71 -4.22 0.54
N PHE A 8 1.54 -3.42 -0.50
CA PHE A 8 0.31 -3.50 -1.29
C PHE A 8 0.62 -3.70 -2.76
N MET A 9 -0.30 -4.37 -3.42
CA MET A 9 -0.16 -4.74 -4.83
C MET A 9 -1.28 -4.11 -5.62
N VAL A 10 -0.90 -3.40 -6.67
CA VAL A 10 -1.84 -2.68 -7.53
C VAL A 10 -1.95 -3.42 -8.85
N HIS A 11 -3.17 -3.49 -9.38
CA HIS A 11 -3.42 -4.08 -10.69
C HIS A 11 -2.48 -3.46 -11.73
N PRO A 12 -1.82 -4.27 -12.58
CA PRO A 12 -0.81 -3.73 -13.51
C PRO A 12 -1.37 -2.69 -14.49
N ASP A 13 -2.63 -2.76 -14.85
CA ASP A 13 -3.28 -1.78 -15.71
C ASP A 13 -3.52 -0.44 -15.01
N GLN A 14 -3.37 -0.41 -13.69
CA GLN A 14 -3.58 0.78 -12.86
C GLN A 14 -2.26 1.33 -12.31
N SER A 15 -1.13 0.92 -12.87
CA SER A 15 0.20 1.35 -12.40
C SER A 15 0.37 2.87 -12.42
N ASP A 16 -0.28 3.57 -13.33
CA ASP A 16 -0.26 5.03 -13.41
C ASP A 16 -0.89 5.72 -12.19
N GLN A 17 -1.70 5.01 -11.41
CA GLN A 17 -2.33 5.55 -10.21
C GLN A 17 -1.44 5.41 -8.96
N VAL A 18 -0.36 4.66 -9.04
CA VAL A 18 0.47 4.33 -7.87
C VAL A 18 1.06 5.58 -7.22
N SER A 19 1.60 6.52 -7.98
CA SER A 19 2.17 7.75 -7.40
C SER A 19 1.13 8.55 -6.62
N GLY A 20 -0.07 8.69 -7.15
CA GLY A 20 -1.17 9.38 -6.47
C GLY A 20 -1.62 8.65 -5.21
N MET A 21 -1.62 7.32 -5.25
CA MET A 21 -1.94 6.49 -4.09
C MET A 21 -0.91 6.67 -2.98
N ILE A 22 0.36 6.64 -3.32
CA ILE A 22 1.46 6.86 -2.37
C ILE A 22 1.33 8.23 -1.71
N GLU A 23 1.09 9.28 -2.50
CA GLU A 23 0.91 10.63 -1.96
C GLU A 23 -0.28 10.69 -1.00
N ARG A 24 -1.39 10.09 -1.36
CA ARG A 24 -2.61 10.06 -0.54
C ARG A 24 -2.37 9.35 0.78
N TYR A 25 -1.75 8.17 0.75
CA TYR A 25 -1.50 7.41 1.96
C TYR A 25 -0.47 8.10 2.85
N SER A 26 0.56 8.69 2.26
CA SER A 26 1.54 9.48 3.00
C SER A 26 0.90 10.68 3.68
N ALA A 27 -0.03 11.36 3.02
CA ALA A 27 -0.77 12.48 3.60
C ALA A 27 -1.62 12.03 4.79
N VAL A 28 -2.32 10.92 4.68
CA VAL A 28 -3.10 10.35 5.79
C VAL A 28 -2.22 10.09 7.01
N ILE A 29 -1.06 9.50 6.79
CA ILE A 29 -0.10 9.18 7.86
C ILE A 29 0.43 10.46 8.49
N ASN A 30 0.84 11.42 7.70
CA ASN A 30 1.41 12.68 8.18
C ASN A 30 0.37 13.53 8.91
N ASP A 31 -0.86 13.59 8.41
CA ASP A 31 -1.96 14.32 9.05
C ASP A 31 -2.31 13.70 10.41
N GLY A 32 -2.13 12.41 10.55
CA GLY A 32 -2.29 11.71 11.83
C GLY A 32 -1.06 11.78 12.73
N LYS A 33 -0.10 12.65 12.41
CA LYS A 33 1.17 12.83 13.15
C LYS A 33 2.09 11.60 13.11
N GLY A 34 1.87 10.71 12.14
CA GLY A 34 2.76 9.60 11.89
C GLY A 34 3.90 9.98 10.96
N LYS A 35 4.69 8.99 10.58
CA LYS A 35 5.83 9.18 9.68
C LYS A 35 5.93 8.02 8.72
N VAL A 36 6.37 8.32 7.49
CA VAL A 36 6.79 7.32 6.52
C VAL A 36 8.31 7.24 6.61
N HIS A 37 8.83 6.13 7.11
CA HIS A 37 10.27 5.95 7.30
C HIS A 37 10.96 5.39 6.06
N ARG A 38 10.25 4.59 5.30
CA ARG A 38 10.78 3.96 4.09
C ARG A 38 9.66 3.77 3.09
N LEU A 39 9.96 4.07 1.84
CA LEU A 39 9.02 3.89 0.74
C LEU A 39 9.78 3.31 -0.42
N GLU A 40 9.33 2.17 -0.91
CA GLU A 40 9.92 1.52 -2.08
C GLU A 40 8.82 1.22 -3.10
N ASP A 41 9.00 1.69 -4.30
CA ASP A 41 8.18 1.34 -5.45
C ASP A 41 8.94 0.30 -6.25
N TRP A 42 8.49 -0.94 -6.20
CA TRP A 42 9.19 -2.05 -6.84
C TRP A 42 8.78 -2.26 -8.30
N GLY A 43 7.79 -1.52 -8.76
CA GLY A 43 7.29 -1.67 -10.11
C GLY A 43 6.50 -2.95 -10.30
N ARG A 44 6.26 -3.29 -11.56
CA ARG A 44 5.51 -4.51 -11.91
C ARG A 44 6.40 -5.73 -11.79
N ARG A 45 5.91 -6.73 -11.06
CA ARG A 45 6.62 -7.99 -10.84
C ARG A 45 5.67 -9.17 -11.00
N HIS A 46 6.23 -10.31 -11.36
CA HIS A 46 5.46 -11.55 -11.47
C HIS A 46 4.99 -12.01 -10.09
N LEU A 47 3.75 -12.47 -10.03
CA LEU A 47 3.21 -13.13 -8.85
C LEU A 47 3.67 -14.58 -8.84
N SER A 48 3.87 -15.14 -7.64
CA SER A 48 4.22 -16.54 -7.47
C SER A 48 3.12 -17.47 -8.01
N TYR A 49 1.89 -17.02 -7.90
CA TYR A 49 0.71 -17.68 -8.46
C TYR A 49 -0.32 -16.61 -8.84
N PRO A 50 -1.17 -16.87 -9.84
CA PRO A 50 -2.13 -15.87 -10.30
C PRO A 50 -3.17 -15.53 -9.23
N ILE A 51 -3.57 -14.26 -9.20
CA ILE A 51 -4.69 -13.78 -8.40
C ILE A 51 -5.76 -13.30 -9.39
N ASN A 52 -6.93 -13.95 -9.40
CA ASN A 52 -8.00 -13.61 -10.34
C ASN A 52 -7.52 -13.52 -11.80
N LYS A 53 -6.70 -14.48 -12.23
CA LYS A 53 -6.09 -14.55 -13.56
C LYS A 53 -5.09 -13.45 -13.85
N ILE A 54 -4.69 -12.66 -12.85
CA ILE A 54 -3.66 -11.65 -12.97
C ILE A 54 -2.32 -12.28 -12.60
N HIS A 55 -1.32 -12.16 -13.47
CA HIS A 55 0.00 -12.79 -13.30
C HIS A 55 1.07 -11.81 -12.80
N LYS A 56 0.82 -10.51 -12.90
CA LYS A 56 1.73 -9.45 -12.47
C LYS A 56 0.99 -8.45 -11.59
N ALA A 57 1.73 -7.78 -10.75
CA ALA A 57 1.20 -6.68 -9.94
C ALA A 57 2.28 -5.61 -9.75
N HIS A 58 1.86 -4.40 -9.50
CA HIS A 58 2.75 -3.31 -9.13
C HIS A 58 2.89 -3.30 -7.61
N TYR A 59 4.10 -3.58 -7.10
CA TYR A 59 4.38 -3.73 -5.68
C TYR A 59 4.86 -2.41 -5.09
N VAL A 60 4.33 -2.06 -3.91
CA VAL A 60 4.81 -0.93 -3.13
C VAL A 60 5.02 -1.38 -1.69
N LEU A 61 6.15 -1.02 -1.11
CA LEU A 61 6.48 -1.30 0.28
C LEU A 61 6.60 0.02 1.03
N MET A 62 5.97 0.10 2.19
CA MET A 62 6.04 1.26 3.08
C MET A 62 6.35 0.80 4.51
N ASN A 63 7.37 1.38 5.12
CA ASN A 63 7.60 1.28 6.56
C ASN A 63 7.12 2.57 7.20
N ILE A 64 6.15 2.47 8.06
CA ILE A 64 5.47 3.63 8.63
C ILE A 64 5.43 3.55 10.15
N GLU A 65 5.19 4.69 10.74
CA GLU A 65 4.90 4.81 12.17
C GLU A 65 3.59 5.56 12.30
N CYS A 66 2.60 4.98 12.96
CA CYS A 66 1.31 5.61 13.15
C CYS A 66 0.55 4.95 14.31
N ASP A 67 -0.56 5.54 14.72
CA ASP A 67 -1.47 4.92 15.68
C ASP A 67 -2.40 3.93 14.97
N GLN A 68 -3.18 3.19 15.75
CA GLN A 68 -4.09 2.19 15.21
C GLN A 68 -5.23 2.79 14.41
N GLY A 69 -5.69 4.00 14.77
CA GLY A 69 -6.75 4.67 14.03
C GLY A 69 -6.34 4.94 12.59
N ILE A 70 -5.12 5.44 12.40
CA ILE A 70 -4.56 5.69 11.07
C ILE A 70 -4.36 4.38 10.33
N LEU A 71 -3.85 3.35 11.00
CA LEU A 71 -3.68 2.04 10.37
C LEU A 71 -5.00 1.48 9.85
N GLN A 72 -6.07 1.58 10.63
CA GLN A 72 -7.39 1.11 10.21
C GLN A 72 -7.92 1.92 9.02
N GLU A 73 -7.66 3.23 9.01
CA GLU A 73 -8.03 4.08 7.88
C GLU A 73 -7.31 3.64 6.60
N LEU A 74 -6.02 3.34 6.68
CA LEU A 74 -5.25 2.83 5.53
C LEU A 74 -5.81 1.47 5.07
N LYS A 75 -6.07 0.56 5.99
CA LYS A 75 -6.64 -0.75 5.65
C LYS A 75 -7.99 -0.62 4.96
N THR A 76 -8.82 0.30 5.42
CA THR A 76 -10.12 0.58 4.81
C THR A 76 -9.96 1.12 3.39
N ASN A 77 -9.00 2.03 3.20
CA ASN A 77 -8.69 2.56 1.87
C ASN A 77 -8.23 1.46 0.91
N PHE A 78 -7.37 0.56 1.36
CA PHE A 78 -6.94 -0.57 0.53
C PHE A 78 -8.11 -1.48 0.17
N ARG A 79 -8.98 -1.75 1.12
CA ARG A 79 -10.13 -2.63 0.94
C ARG A 79 -11.10 -2.11 -0.12
N TYR A 80 -11.33 -0.80 -0.14
CA TYR A 80 -12.31 -0.18 -1.04
C TYR A 80 -11.71 0.40 -2.31
N ASN A 81 -10.41 0.28 -2.51
CA ASN A 81 -9.77 0.72 -3.75
C ASN A 81 -9.65 -0.46 -4.70
N ASP A 82 -10.42 -0.42 -5.77
CA ASP A 82 -10.47 -1.51 -6.75
C ASP A 82 -9.12 -1.74 -7.46
N ALA A 83 -8.23 -0.74 -7.45
CA ALA A 83 -6.90 -0.89 -8.03
C ALA A 83 -5.99 -1.75 -7.16
N VAL A 84 -6.26 -1.85 -5.86
CA VAL A 84 -5.47 -2.67 -4.93
C VAL A 84 -6.00 -4.09 -4.96
N ILE A 85 -5.19 -5.02 -5.48
CA ILE A 85 -5.59 -6.42 -5.55
C ILE A 85 -5.27 -7.18 -4.28
N ARG A 86 -4.28 -6.71 -3.51
CA ARG A 86 -3.91 -7.35 -2.25
C ARG A 86 -3.11 -6.37 -1.39
N SER A 87 -3.25 -6.48 -0.08
CA SER A 87 -2.43 -5.74 0.88
C SER A 87 -2.10 -6.63 2.05
N VAL A 88 -0.89 -6.44 2.62
CA VAL A 88 -0.42 -7.18 3.79
C VAL A 88 0.21 -6.17 4.74
N VAL A 89 -0.13 -6.28 6.03
CA VAL A 89 0.40 -5.42 7.08
C VAL A 89 1.10 -6.28 8.12
N PHE A 90 2.35 -5.94 8.41
CA PHE A 90 3.15 -6.57 9.46
C PHE A 90 3.33 -5.56 10.60
N GLY A 91 3.11 -6.00 11.80
CA GLY A 91 3.21 -5.16 13.00
C GLY A 91 4.48 -5.29 13.78
#